data_306929547a862820e8de324cf33acb1c
#
_entry.id   306929547a862820e8de324cf33acb1c
#
_cell.length_a   1.000
_cell.length_b   1.000
_cell.length_c   1.000
_cell.angle_alpha   90.00
_cell.angle_beta   90.00
_cell.angle_gamma   90.00
#
_symmetry.space_group_name_H-M   'P 1'
#
loop_
_entity.id
_entity.type
_entity.pdbx_description
1 polymer ?
#
loop_
_entity_poly.entity_id
_entity_poly.type
_entity_poly.pdbx_seq_one_letter_code
_entity_poly.pdbx_strand_id
1 'polypeptide(L)'
;MVREALYYEKREKNAVACVLCPHFCEIGEGKAGICRFRQNRGGTLFAANYGQASSFGLDPIEKKPLYHFYPGSYIFSIGTVGCNFGCGFCQNWQIAHGDPALTDVTPERLVENARDYIDMGYPNIGVAYTYNEPFMWYEFVLDTARLVKEAGMKNVLVTNGSVNEAPLREILPFIDAMNIDVKGFTEDYYRKYCKGSLGPVLRTVETAYRECHIELTTLLVTGLNDSPDEIERLTDWIASLDRDIPLHFSRYFPNYKTDLPATPLEKLIEARDIAKKKLSYVYIGNAQLPGASDTFCPNCGDEVISRIGYSARGVGLSGRNCSSCGSEIKFVGKIIE
;
A
#
# COMPACT_ATOMS: atom_id res chain seq x y z
N MET A 1 -6.19 8.05 22.98
CA MET A 1 -7.47 8.78 22.71
C MET A 1 -8.48 7.77 22.16
N VAL A 2 -9.78 7.96 22.35
CA VAL A 2 -10.82 7.08 21.78
C VAL A 2 -11.75 7.94 20.93
N ARG A 3 -11.99 7.53 19.68
CA ARG A 3 -12.85 8.25 18.73
C ARG A 3 -14.04 7.36 18.37
N GLU A 4 -15.26 7.93 18.31
CA GLU A 4 -16.39 7.22 17.73
C GLU A 4 -16.07 6.89 16.26
N ALA A 5 -16.28 5.63 15.90
CA ALA A 5 -15.97 5.14 14.57
C ALA A 5 -17.00 5.61 13.55
N LEU A 6 -16.55 5.90 12.35
CA LEU A 6 -17.40 6.05 11.17
C LEU A 6 -17.78 4.68 10.61
N TYR A 7 -18.75 4.66 9.68
CA TYR A 7 -19.12 3.45 8.93
C TYR A 7 -19.56 2.27 9.81
N TYR A 8 -20.59 2.49 10.63
CA TYR A 8 -21.29 1.43 11.33
C TYR A 8 -22.78 1.73 11.44
N GLU A 9 -23.56 0.69 11.70
CA GLU A 9 -25.00 0.76 11.90
C GLU A 9 -25.34 0.14 13.27
N LYS A 10 -26.27 0.76 13.98
CA LYS A 10 -26.78 0.19 15.25
C LYS A 10 -27.69 -1.00 14.97
N ARG A 11 -27.62 -2.00 15.83
CA ARG A 11 -28.43 -3.21 15.80
C ARG A 11 -29.16 -3.38 17.15
N GLU A 12 -30.07 -4.34 17.19
CA GLU A 12 -30.75 -4.71 18.45
C GLU A 12 -29.75 -5.16 19.54
N LYS A 13 -30.17 -5.11 20.80
CA LYS A 13 -29.39 -5.59 21.98
C LYS A 13 -28.00 -4.96 22.09
N ASN A 14 -27.90 -3.67 21.79
CA ASN A 14 -26.63 -2.92 21.77
C ASN A 14 -25.55 -3.51 20.86
N ALA A 15 -25.89 -4.34 19.87
CA ALA A 15 -24.96 -4.76 18.86
C ALA A 15 -24.78 -3.67 17.79
N VAL A 16 -23.68 -3.73 17.02
CA VAL A 16 -23.40 -2.83 15.88
C VAL A 16 -22.88 -3.64 14.70
N ALA A 17 -23.21 -3.23 13.49
CA ALA A 17 -22.64 -3.76 12.27
C ALA A 17 -21.61 -2.77 11.72
N CYS A 18 -20.33 -3.15 11.66
CA CYS A 18 -19.29 -2.36 11.05
C CYS A 18 -19.32 -2.55 9.52
N VAL A 19 -19.44 -1.46 8.77
CA VAL A 19 -19.50 -1.48 7.30
C VAL A 19 -18.28 -0.80 6.64
N LEU A 20 -17.17 -0.68 7.36
CA LEU A 20 -15.94 -0.10 6.85
C LEU A 20 -15.27 -0.98 5.79
N CYS A 21 -15.22 -2.29 6.01
CA CYS A 21 -14.57 -3.24 5.13
C CYS A 21 -15.48 -4.44 4.82
N PRO A 22 -15.13 -5.28 3.83
CA PRO A 22 -15.95 -6.40 3.34
C PRO A 22 -16.20 -7.53 4.34
N HIS A 23 -15.68 -7.46 5.56
CA HIS A 23 -16.02 -8.43 6.61
C HIS A 23 -17.39 -8.21 7.22
N PHE A 24 -17.95 -6.99 7.15
CA PHE A 24 -19.28 -6.65 7.68
C PHE A 24 -19.50 -7.21 9.09
N CYS A 25 -18.53 -6.97 9.99
CA CYS A 25 -18.52 -7.54 11.33
C CYS A 25 -19.77 -7.15 12.13
N GLU A 26 -20.56 -8.11 12.58
CA GLU A 26 -21.55 -7.91 13.64
C GLU A 26 -20.86 -8.01 15.00
N ILE A 27 -20.87 -6.90 15.75
CA ILE A 27 -20.08 -6.76 16.96
C ILE A 27 -21.01 -6.55 18.15
N GLY A 28 -21.14 -7.57 18.99
CA GLY A 28 -21.89 -7.49 20.23
C GLY A 28 -21.26 -6.53 21.23
N GLU A 29 -22.02 -6.12 22.25
CA GLU A 29 -21.55 -5.24 23.31
C GLU A 29 -20.28 -5.78 23.99
N GLY A 30 -19.29 -4.91 24.21
CA GLY A 30 -17.99 -5.25 24.79
C GLY A 30 -17.06 -6.07 23.89
N LYS A 31 -17.44 -6.31 22.64
CA LYS A 31 -16.64 -7.08 21.66
C LYS A 31 -15.98 -6.16 20.63
N ALA A 32 -15.06 -6.75 19.86
CA ALA A 32 -14.37 -6.08 18.76
C ALA A 32 -14.57 -6.83 17.45
N GLY A 33 -14.46 -6.12 16.33
CA GLY A 33 -14.39 -6.70 14.99
C GLY A 33 -13.10 -7.49 14.76
N ILE A 34 -13.02 -8.20 13.62
CA ILE A 34 -11.87 -9.05 13.26
C ILE A 34 -10.53 -8.32 13.27
N CYS A 35 -10.51 -7.01 12.98
CA CYS A 35 -9.35 -6.15 13.04
C CYS A 35 -8.88 -5.82 14.47
N ARG A 36 -9.66 -6.18 15.50
CA ARG A 36 -9.46 -6.01 16.96
C ARG A 36 -9.63 -4.58 17.49
N PHE A 37 -9.61 -3.56 16.65
CA PHE A 37 -9.58 -2.16 17.09
C PHE A 37 -10.88 -1.39 16.85
N ARG A 38 -11.84 -1.98 16.14
CA ARG A 38 -13.22 -1.49 16.10
C ARG A 38 -14.02 -2.15 17.20
N GLN A 39 -14.25 -1.43 18.30
CA GLN A 39 -14.80 -1.95 19.55
C GLN A 39 -16.18 -1.36 19.83
N ASN A 40 -17.15 -2.22 20.14
CA ASN A 40 -18.48 -1.82 20.55
C ASN A 40 -18.52 -1.58 22.05
N ARG A 41 -18.95 -0.39 22.46
CA ARG A 41 -19.15 0.00 23.87
C ARG A 41 -20.55 0.59 24.00
N GLY A 42 -21.47 -0.17 24.60
CA GLY A 42 -22.85 0.28 24.82
C GLY A 42 -23.64 0.58 23.55
N GLY A 43 -23.45 -0.14 22.45
CA GLY A 43 -24.14 0.10 21.18
C GLY A 43 -23.53 1.23 20.33
N THR A 44 -22.34 1.72 20.69
CA THR A 44 -21.56 2.69 19.92
C THR A 44 -20.22 2.06 19.53
N LEU A 45 -19.87 2.14 18.24
CA LEU A 45 -18.59 1.62 17.74
C LEU A 45 -17.48 2.67 17.91
N PHE A 46 -16.33 2.27 18.42
CA PHE A 46 -15.17 3.13 18.62
C PHE A 46 -13.95 2.61 17.87
N ALA A 47 -13.16 3.53 17.30
CA ALA A 47 -11.80 3.33 16.81
C ALA A 47 -10.85 3.37 18.01
N ALA A 48 -10.55 2.21 18.60
CA ALA A 48 -9.78 2.13 19.83
C ALA A 48 -8.29 2.43 19.63
N ASN A 49 -7.80 2.35 18.40
CA ASN A 49 -6.43 2.70 18.01
C ASN A 49 -6.27 4.16 17.55
N TYR A 50 -7.33 4.99 17.62
CA TYR A 50 -7.21 6.40 17.22
C TYR A 50 -6.12 7.12 18.01
N GLY A 51 -5.18 7.77 17.30
CA GLY A 51 -4.04 8.45 17.91
C GLY A 51 -3.00 7.52 18.53
N GLN A 52 -2.96 6.23 18.17
CA GLN A 52 -2.00 5.25 18.67
C GLN A 52 -1.09 4.77 17.53
N ALA A 53 0.19 5.18 17.54
CA ALA A 53 1.19 4.76 16.57
C ALA A 53 2.06 3.63 17.11
N SER A 54 2.30 2.59 16.29
CA SER A 54 3.22 1.49 16.57
C SER A 54 4.61 1.69 15.97
N SER A 55 4.67 2.45 14.89
CA SER A 55 5.89 2.63 14.10
C SER A 55 5.84 3.97 13.38
N PHE A 56 6.99 4.64 13.30
CA PHE A 56 7.16 5.86 12.51
C PHE A 56 8.63 6.02 12.10
N GLY A 57 8.86 6.72 11.00
CA GLY A 57 10.20 7.00 10.49
C GLY A 57 10.18 7.74 9.17
N LEU A 58 11.29 8.37 8.81
CA LEU A 58 11.49 8.94 7.49
C LEU A 58 12.03 7.86 6.56
N ASP A 59 11.24 7.46 5.58
CA ASP A 59 11.58 6.39 4.63
C ASP A 59 11.73 6.94 3.21
N PRO A 60 12.60 6.37 2.38
CA PRO A 60 12.58 6.59 0.94
C PRO A 60 11.22 6.20 0.33
N ILE A 61 10.76 6.94 -0.66
CA ILE A 61 9.49 6.66 -1.35
C ILE A 61 9.51 5.29 -2.04
N GLU A 62 10.65 4.85 -2.53
CA GLU A 62 10.86 3.54 -3.14
C GLU A 62 10.59 2.38 -2.17
N LYS A 63 10.74 2.61 -0.86
CA LYS A 63 10.40 1.61 0.18
C LYS A 63 8.88 1.44 0.35
N LYS A 64 8.07 2.34 -0.23
CA LYS A 64 6.61 2.25 -0.29
C LYS A 64 6.10 1.57 -1.57
N PRO A 65 6.93 0.82 -2.27
CA PRO A 65 6.99 0.51 -3.70
C PRO A 65 6.24 1.53 -4.58
N LEU A 66 6.68 2.79 -4.51
CA LEU A 66 6.23 3.89 -5.36
C LEU A 66 7.43 4.42 -6.15
N TYR A 67 7.64 3.82 -7.33
CA TYR A 67 8.78 4.12 -8.20
C TYR A 67 8.48 5.23 -9.22
N HIS A 68 7.19 5.49 -9.44
CA HIS A 68 6.69 6.50 -10.37
C HIS A 68 6.02 7.69 -9.67
N PHE A 69 6.23 7.84 -8.36
CA PHE A 69 5.72 8.96 -7.57
C PHE A 69 6.86 9.65 -6.84
N TYR A 70 7.27 10.85 -7.32
CA TYR A 70 8.40 11.63 -6.79
C TYR A 70 9.67 10.78 -6.56
N PRO A 71 10.21 10.09 -7.59
CA PRO A 71 11.33 9.17 -7.41
C PRO A 71 12.52 9.82 -6.69
N GLY A 72 13.14 9.10 -5.75
CA GLY A 72 14.27 9.57 -4.94
C GLY A 72 13.90 10.43 -3.73
N SER A 73 12.60 10.78 -3.56
CA SER A 73 12.16 11.56 -2.39
C SER A 73 12.08 10.69 -1.13
N TYR A 74 11.89 11.37 0.00
CA TYR A 74 11.56 10.75 1.28
C TYR A 74 10.11 11.03 1.65
N ILE A 75 9.54 10.19 2.52
CA ILE A 75 8.20 10.36 3.05
C ILE A 75 8.14 9.96 4.51
N PHE A 76 7.54 10.81 5.36
CA PHE A 76 7.34 10.48 6.77
C PHE A 76 6.29 9.38 6.91
N SER A 77 6.72 8.23 7.36
CA SER A 77 5.93 6.99 7.39
C SER A 77 5.43 6.72 8.79
N ILE A 78 4.16 6.37 8.91
CA ILE A 78 3.55 6.02 10.19
C ILE A 78 2.62 4.83 10.04
N GLY A 79 2.54 4.01 11.09
CA GLY A 79 1.62 2.89 11.20
C GLY A 79 1.04 2.75 12.60
N THR A 80 -0.07 2.06 12.68
CA THR A 80 -0.74 1.71 13.93
C THR A 80 -0.72 0.21 14.16
N VAL A 81 -1.76 -0.35 14.71
CA VAL A 81 -1.97 -1.77 14.98
C VAL A 81 -3.24 -2.27 14.30
N GLY A 82 -3.27 -3.57 14.02
CA GLY A 82 -4.42 -4.22 13.43
C GLY A 82 -4.39 -4.31 11.92
N CYS A 83 -5.10 -5.32 11.41
CA CYS A 83 -5.32 -5.57 10.00
C CYS A 83 -6.63 -6.33 9.85
N ASN A 84 -7.34 -6.12 8.76
CA ASN A 84 -8.53 -6.89 8.42
C ASN A 84 -8.23 -8.19 7.65
N PHE A 85 -6.96 -8.43 7.27
CA PHE A 85 -6.49 -9.72 6.76
C PHE A 85 -5.77 -10.51 7.84
N GLY A 86 -5.65 -11.83 7.62
CA GLY A 86 -4.97 -12.78 8.50
C GLY A 86 -3.88 -13.57 7.77
N CYS A 87 -3.07 -12.89 6.94
CA CYS A 87 -2.05 -13.52 6.10
C CYS A 87 -1.03 -14.30 6.94
N GLY A 88 -0.88 -15.60 6.67
CA GLY A 88 0.09 -16.44 7.38
C GLY A 88 1.55 -16.06 7.13
N PHE A 89 1.82 -15.36 6.03
CA PHE A 89 3.14 -14.87 5.60
C PHE A 89 3.38 -13.38 5.93
N CYS A 90 2.62 -12.80 6.87
CA CYS A 90 2.72 -11.37 7.17
C CYS A 90 4.10 -10.99 7.70
N GLN A 91 4.83 -10.11 7.01
CA GLN A 91 6.15 -9.63 7.44
C GLN A 91 6.05 -8.72 8.67
N ASN A 92 4.97 -7.97 8.79
CA ASN A 92 4.71 -7.04 9.89
C ASN A 92 3.70 -7.60 10.92
N TRP A 93 3.71 -8.94 11.12
CA TRP A 93 2.73 -9.61 11.99
C TRP A 93 2.72 -9.08 13.44
N GLN A 94 3.88 -8.62 13.92
CA GLN A 94 4.02 -8.08 15.28
C GLN A 94 3.10 -6.89 15.53
N ILE A 95 2.97 -5.99 14.54
CA ILE A 95 2.07 -4.83 14.61
C ILE A 95 0.68 -5.13 14.05
N ALA A 96 0.57 -5.94 13.00
CA ALA A 96 -0.72 -6.29 12.41
C ALA A 96 -1.55 -7.23 13.32
N HIS A 97 -0.91 -8.16 14.03
CA HIS A 97 -1.56 -9.22 14.79
C HIS A 97 -1.06 -9.36 16.24
N GLY A 98 0.08 -8.77 16.55
CA GLY A 98 0.69 -8.74 17.89
C GLY A 98 0.13 -7.63 18.78
N ASP A 99 0.87 -7.33 19.82
CA ASP A 99 0.55 -6.31 20.82
C ASP A 99 1.82 -5.47 21.12
N PRO A 100 2.26 -4.63 20.18
CA PRO A 100 3.45 -3.82 20.31
C PRO A 100 3.21 -2.65 21.28
N ALA A 101 4.30 -2.04 21.77
CA ALA A 101 4.23 -0.75 22.44
C ALA A 101 3.67 0.32 21.49
N LEU A 102 2.82 1.19 22.00
CA LEU A 102 2.16 2.26 21.27
C LEU A 102 2.57 3.63 21.80
N THR A 103 2.70 4.59 20.90
CA THR A 103 2.98 6.00 21.22
C THR A 103 1.76 6.84 20.85
N ASP A 104 1.37 7.73 21.78
CA ASP A 104 0.30 8.69 21.50
C ASP A 104 0.74 9.73 20.47
N VAL A 105 -0.12 9.97 19.48
CA VAL A 105 0.09 10.99 18.46
C VAL A 105 -1.23 11.64 18.07
N THR A 106 -1.24 12.97 17.88
CA THR A 106 -2.37 13.67 17.27
C THR A 106 -2.14 13.93 15.80
N PRO A 107 -3.20 14.14 14.99
CA PRO A 107 -3.06 14.53 13.60
C PRO A 107 -2.16 15.75 13.40
N GLU A 108 -2.31 16.79 14.24
CA GLU A 108 -1.52 18.03 14.17
C GLU A 108 -0.04 17.74 14.43
N ARG A 109 0.26 16.96 15.48
CA ARG A 109 1.65 16.61 15.83
C ARG A 109 2.32 15.79 14.74
N LEU A 110 1.55 14.94 14.05
CA LEU A 110 2.08 14.19 12.92
C LEU A 110 2.44 15.09 11.74
N VAL A 111 1.60 16.08 11.43
CA VAL A 111 1.88 17.09 10.38
C VAL A 111 3.10 17.94 10.76
N GLU A 112 3.23 18.36 12.01
CA GLU A 112 4.42 19.07 12.51
C GLU A 112 5.69 18.22 12.33
N ASN A 113 5.68 16.96 12.76
CA ASN A 113 6.82 16.06 12.61
C ASN A 113 7.22 15.89 11.13
N ALA A 114 6.25 15.76 10.22
CA ALA A 114 6.54 15.66 8.80
C ALA A 114 7.16 16.95 8.25
N ARG A 115 6.73 18.11 8.73
CA ARG A 115 7.27 19.42 8.37
C ARG A 115 8.67 19.64 8.93
N ASP A 116 8.92 19.21 10.19
CA ASP A 116 10.25 19.29 10.81
C ASP A 116 11.34 18.65 9.94
N TYR A 117 11.06 17.51 9.29
CA TYR A 117 12.00 16.88 8.36
C TYR A 117 12.28 17.76 7.12
N ILE A 118 11.28 18.48 6.59
CA ILE A 118 11.46 19.42 5.48
C ILE A 118 12.36 20.60 5.94
N ASP A 119 12.10 21.15 7.12
CA ASP A 119 12.84 22.26 7.71
C ASP A 119 14.30 21.87 8.03
N MET A 120 14.55 20.60 8.34
CA MET A 120 15.89 20.00 8.49
C MET A 120 16.62 19.77 7.16
N GLY A 121 15.96 20.05 6.02
CA GLY A 121 16.55 19.89 4.68
C GLY A 121 16.41 18.51 4.05
N TYR A 122 15.64 17.60 4.67
CA TYR A 122 15.31 16.33 4.02
C TYR A 122 14.27 16.55 2.92
N PRO A 123 14.39 15.85 1.78
CA PRO A 123 13.41 15.96 0.69
C PRO A 123 12.13 15.17 1.00
N ASN A 124 11.55 15.42 2.19
CA ASN A 124 10.26 14.83 2.60
C ASN A 124 9.12 15.46 1.80
N ILE A 125 8.31 14.65 1.15
CA ILE A 125 7.17 15.11 0.36
C ILE A 125 5.84 15.08 1.13
N GLY A 126 5.78 14.41 2.29
CA GLY A 126 4.53 14.30 3.04
C GLY A 126 4.47 13.11 3.99
N VAL A 127 3.30 12.48 4.07
CA VAL A 127 3.00 11.40 5.01
C VAL A 127 2.56 10.13 4.28
N ALA A 128 3.14 8.98 4.67
CA ALA A 128 2.70 7.66 4.25
C ALA A 128 2.09 6.90 5.43
N TYR A 129 0.85 6.47 5.28
CA TYR A 129 0.18 5.57 6.21
C TYR A 129 0.44 4.13 5.76
N THR A 130 1.20 3.37 6.56
CA THR A 130 1.84 2.13 6.11
C THR A 130 2.13 1.16 7.26
N TYR A 131 2.92 0.13 7.03
CA TYR A 131 3.39 -0.93 7.92
C TYR A 131 2.33 -1.95 8.32
N ASN A 132 1.12 -1.55 8.70
CA ASN A 132 -0.08 -2.38 8.88
C ASN A 132 -1.15 -1.97 7.85
N GLU A 133 -2.43 -2.24 8.12
CA GLU A 133 -3.51 -1.80 7.23
C GLU A 133 -4.04 -0.42 7.64
N PRO A 134 -3.81 0.64 6.85
CA PRO A 134 -4.20 2.00 7.20
C PRO A 134 -5.72 2.21 7.29
N PHE A 135 -6.54 1.47 6.54
CA PHE A 135 -8.00 1.55 6.66
C PHE A 135 -8.52 1.10 8.04
N MET A 136 -7.73 0.35 8.80
CA MET A 136 -8.11 0.02 10.18
C MET A 136 -7.88 1.18 11.15
N TRP A 137 -7.27 2.24 10.69
CA TRP A 137 -7.06 3.51 11.38
C TRP A 137 -7.83 4.67 10.72
N TYR A 138 -8.94 4.36 10.10
CA TYR A 138 -9.64 5.18 9.12
C TYR A 138 -9.85 6.64 9.56
N GLU A 139 -10.41 6.84 10.75
CA GLU A 139 -10.74 8.16 11.28
C GLU A 139 -9.49 9.02 11.50
N PHE A 140 -8.41 8.41 12.01
CA PHE A 140 -7.15 9.12 12.21
C PHE A 140 -6.48 9.47 10.87
N VAL A 141 -6.49 8.54 9.92
CA VAL A 141 -5.96 8.77 8.57
C VAL A 141 -6.74 9.88 7.87
N LEU A 142 -8.07 9.87 7.96
CA LEU A 142 -8.93 10.88 7.34
C LEU A 142 -8.68 12.28 7.94
N ASP A 143 -8.66 12.39 9.27
CA ASP A 143 -8.40 13.65 9.97
C ASP A 143 -6.99 14.19 9.62
N THR A 144 -5.99 13.32 9.65
CA THR A 144 -4.61 13.70 9.34
C THR A 144 -4.41 14.06 7.85
N ALA A 145 -5.00 13.29 6.94
CA ALA A 145 -4.85 13.51 5.49
C ALA A 145 -5.40 14.88 5.06
N ARG A 146 -6.45 15.37 5.70
CA ARG A 146 -6.97 16.73 5.50
C ARG A 146 -5.91 17.78 5.86
N LEU A 147 -5.32 17.66 7.06
CA LEU A 147 -4.28 18.60 7.53
C LEU A 147 -3.00 18.53 6.70
N VAL A 148 -2.56 17.34 6.29
CA VAL A 148 -1.41 17.16 5.40
C VAL A 148 -1.65 17.87 4.06
N LYS A 149 -2.84 17.72 3.49
CA LYS A 149 -3.22 18.39 2.23
C LYS A 149 -3.29 19.91 2.39
N GLU A 150 -3.87 20.41 3.47
CA GLU A 150 -3.90 21.85 3.82
C GLU A 150 -2.48 22.41 3.99
N ALA A 151 -1.55 21.61 4.49
CA ALA A 151 -0.13 21.97 4.61
C ALA A 151 0.64 21.92 3.28
N GLY A 152 -0.01 21.57 2.16
CA GLY A 152 0.59 21.45 0.83
C GLY A 152 1.48 20.22 0.65
N MET A 153 1.43 19.26 1.56
CA MET A 153 2.16 18.00 1.53
C MET A 153 1.35 16.88 0.87
N LYS A 154 1.99 15.74 0.60
CA LYS A 154 1.42 14.58 -0.06
C LYS A 154 0.96 13.52 0.93
N ASN A 155 -0.16 12.86 0.62
CA ASN A 155 -0.68 11.72 1.35
C ASN A 155 -0.53 10.44 0.53
N VAL A 156 0.06 9.42 1.13
CA VAL A 156 0.28 8.10 0.53
C VAL A 156 -0.32 7.01 1.38
N LEU A 157 -1.04 6.07 0.76
CA LEU A 157 -1.50 4.84 1.40
C LEU A 157 -0.71 3.64 0.87
N VAL A 158 -0.22 2.80 1.79
CA VAL A 158 0.28 1.45 1.46
C VAL A 158 -0.68 0.46 2.10
N THR A 159 -1.50 -0.18 1.28
CA THR A 159 -2.71 -0.88 1.75
C THR A 159 -2.92 -2.23 1.07
N ASN A 160 -3.65 -3.11 1.72
CA ASN A 160 -4.15 -4.36 1.13
C ASN A 160 -5.40 -4.16 0.26
N GLY A 161 -5.92 -2.94 0.17
CA GLY A 161 -7.06 -2.58 -0.67
C GLY A 161 -8.42 -3.14 -0.23
N SER A 162 -8.52 -3.83 0.90
CA SER A 162 -9.78 -4.44 1.35
C SER A 162 -10.62 -3.44 2.16
N VAL A 163 -11.28 -2.55 1.46
CA VAL A 163 -12.18 -1.51 2.00
C VAL A 163 -13.47 -1.46 1.20
N ASN A 164 -14.56 -1.00 1.81
CA ASN A 164 -15.83 -0.79 1.09
C ASN A 164 -15.81 0.52 0.30
N GLU A 165 -16.69 0.64 -0.69
CA GLU A 165 -16.68 1.75 -1.65
C GLU A 165 -16.92 3.12 -1.00
N ALA A 166 -17.88 3.24 -0.08
CA ALA A 166 -18.21 4.51 0.54
C ALA A 166 -17.01 5.12 1.33
N PRO A 167 -16.36 4.42 2.27
CA PRO A 167 -15.16 4.94 2.94
C PRO A 167 -13.99 5.18 1.98
N LEU A 168 -13.83 4.38 0.92
CA LEU A 168 -12.80 4.62 -0.09
C LEU A 168 -13.04 5.96 -0.80
N ARG A 169 -14.25 6.19 -1.30
CA ARG A 169 -14.60 7.42 -2.01
C ARG A 169 -14.50 8.69 -1.14
N GLU A 170 -14.79 8.58 0.16
CA GLU A 170 -14.65 9.73 1.07
C GLU A 170 -13.19 10.14 1.28
N ILE A 171 -12.25 9.17 1.37
CA ILE A 171 -10.85 9.47 1.66
C ILE A 171 -10.04 9.83 0.41
N LEU A 172 -10.36 9.27 -0.76
CA LEU A 172 -9.61 9.45 -2.01
C LEU A 172 -9.34 10.92 -2.39
N PRO A 173 -10.25 11.89 -2.18
CA PRO A 173 -9.96 13.31 -2.47
C PRO A 173 -8.76 13.88 -1.70
N PHE A 174 -8.31 13.22 -0.63
CA PHE A 174 -7.16 13.63 0.18
C PHE A 174 -5.89 12.83 -0.13
N ILE A 175 -5.97 11.76 -0.93
CA ILE A 175 -4.86 10.84 -1.20
C ILE A 175 -4.22 11.17 -2.56
N ASP A 176 -2.90 11.32 -2.58
CA ASP A 176 -2.13 11.62 -3.80
C ASP A 176 -1.62 10.36 -4.49
N ALA A 177 -1.27 9.31 -3.72
CA ALA A 177 -0.83 8.04 -4.28
C ALA A 177 -1.17 6.85 -3.38
N MET A 178 -1.33 5.67 -3.99
CA MET A 178 -1.51 4.41 -3.28
C MET A 178 -0.58 3.33 -3.85
N ASN A 179 0.10 2.59 -2.97
CA ASN A 179 0.58 1.26 -3.31
C ASN A 179 -0.44 0.25 -2.78
N ILE A 180 -0.99 -0.55 -3.68
CA ILE A 180 -2.04 -1.51 -3.33
C ILE A 180 -1.51 -2.94 -3.51
N ASP A 181 -1.53 -3.71 -2.43
CA ASP A 181 -1.16 -5.12 -2.45
C ASP A 181 -2.24 -5.98 -3.12
N VAL A 182 -2.06 -6.39 -4.36
CA VAL A 182 -2.80 -7.49 -4.99
C VAL A 182 -2.07 -8.79 -4.68
N LYS A 183 -2.43 -9.42 -3.55
CA LYS A 183 -1.64 -10.50 -2.93
C LYS A 183 -1.65 -11.82 -3.71
N GLY A 184 -2.57 -11.99 -4.64
CA GLY A 184 -2.75 -13.13 -5.53
C GLY A 184 -3.95 -12.86 -6.44
N PHE A 185 -4.19 -13.72 -7.42
CA PHE A 185 -5.24 -13.47 -8.43
C PHE A 185 -6.30 -14.58 -8.48
N THR A 186 -6.58 -15.18 -7.30
CA THR A 186 -7.68 -16.15 -7.12
C THR A 186 -8.42 -15.91 -5.80
N GLU A 187 -9.74 -16.11 -5.79
CA GLU A 187 -10.55 -16.03 -4.56
C GLU A 187 -10.12 -17.10 -3.54
N ASP A 188 -9.70 -18.28 -4.01
CA ASP A 188 -9.22 -19.36 -3.15
C ASP A 188 -7.95 -18.94 -2.39
N TYR A 189 -7.01 -18.28 -3.05
CA TYR A 189 -5.81 -17.74 -2.40
C TYR A 189 -6.18 -16.75 -1.30
N TYR A 190 -7.04 -15.77 -1.60
CA TYR A 190 -7.48 -14.77 -0.63
C TYR A 190 -8.20 -15.39 0.55
N ARG A 191 -9.15 -16.28 0.30
CA ARG A 191 -9.88 -16.97 1.36
C ARG A 191 -8.97 -17.82 2.24
N LYS A 192 -8.10 -18.63 1.65
CA LYS A 192 -7.27 -19.60 2.34
C LYS A 192 -6.09 -18.98 3.07
N TYR A 193 -5.37 -18.06 2.42
CA TYR A 193 -4.09 -17.54 2.91
C TYR A 193 -4.15 -16.10 3.45
N CYS A 194 -5.05 -15.26 2.94
CA CYS A 194 -5.22 -13.88 3.40
C CYS A 194 -6.38 -13.70 4.38
N LYS A 195 -7.33 -14.66 4.44
CA LYS A 195 -8.58 -14.56 5.22
C LYS A 195 -9.45 -13.38 4.79
N GLY A 196 -9.50 -13.12 3.49
CA GLY A 196 -10.24 -12.04 2.86
C GLY A 196 -10.79 -12.46 1.50
N SER A 197 -11.08 -11.48 0.63
CA SER A 197 -11.66 -11.68 -0.71
C SER A 197 -10.92 -10.84 -1.74
N LEU A 198 -10.75 -11.37 -2.95
CA LEU A 198 -10.08 -10.68 -4.07
C LEU A 198 -10.95 -9.55 -4.64
N GLY A 199 -12.22 -9.81 -4.89
CA GLY A 199 -13.13 -8.88 -5.58
C GLY A 199 -13.13 -7.46 -5.00
N PRO A 200 -13.22 -7.25 -3.67
CA PRO A 200 -13.11 -5.91 -3.08
C PRO A 200 -11.78 -5.20 -3.36
N VAL A 201 -10.67 -5.93 -3.39
CA VAL A 201 -9.34 -5.36 -3.68
C VAL A 201 -9.28 -4.87 -5.13
N LEU A 202 -9.78 -5.65 -6.08
CA LEU A 202 -9.85 -5.24 -7.49
C LEU A 202 -10.70 -3.97 -7.67
N ARG A 203 -11.88 -3.89 -7.02
CA ARG A 203 -12.70 -2.67 -7.05
C ARG A 203 -12.00 -1.46 -6.45
N THR A 204 -11.20 -1.65 -5.40
CA THR A 204 -10.38 -0.57 -4.83
C THR A 204 -9.36 -0.05 -5.83
N VAL A 205 -8.65 -0.95 -6.54
CA VAL A 205 -7.71 -0.56 -7.60
C VAL A 205 -8.42 0.20 -8.71
N GLU A 206 -9.54 -0.33 -9.24
CA GLU A 206 -10.33 0.30 -10.32
C GLU A 206 -10.87 1.69 -9.94
N THR A 207 -11.22 1.88 -8.66
CA THR A 207 -11.71 3.17 -8.15
C THR A 207 -10.55 4.15 -7.96
N ALA A 208 -9.47 3.71 -7.27
CA ALA A 208 -8.33 4.55 -6.95
C ALA A 208 -7.55 5.00 -8.20
N TYR A 209 -7.42 4.14 -9.21
CA TYR A 209 -6.76 4.44 -10.49
C TYR A 209 -7.30 5.70 -11.17
N ARG A 210 -8.59 6.01 -10.99
CA ARG A 210 -9.26 7.18 -11.59
C ARG A 210 -9.04 8.47 -10.81
N GLU A 211 -8.60 8.37 -9.55
CA GLU A 211 -8.60 9.48 -8.60
C GLU A 211 -7.19 9.88 -8.15
N CYS A 212 -6.24 8.95 -8.10
CA CYS A 212 -4.87 9.20 -7.64
C CYS A 212 -3.85 8.33 -8.38
N HIS A 213 -2.55 8.60 -8.18
CA HIS A 213 -1.51 7.71 -8.68
C HIS A 213 -1.55 6.36 -7.96
N ILE A 214 -1.46 5.26 -8.71
CA ILE A 214 -1.39 3.93 -8.11
C ILE A 214 -0.20 3.14 -8.64
N GLU A 215 0.38 2.32 -7.76
CA GLU A 215 1.29 1.23 -8.12
C GLU A 215 0.85 -0.04 -7.40
N LEU A 216 1.03 -1.18 -8.02
CA LEU A 216 0.55 -2.45 -7.48
C LEU A 216 1.73 -3.31 -7.00
N THR A 217 1.52 -4.02 -5.90
CA THR A 217 2.52 -4.97 -5.38
C THR A 217 1.92 -6.36 -5.24
N THR A 218 2.67 -7.37 -5.69
CA THR A 218 2.35 -8.78 -5.47
C THR A 218 3.53 -9.47 -4.81
N LEU A 219 3.37 -9.90 -3.56
CA LEU A 219 4.34 -10.78 -2.89
C LEU A 219 4.18 -12.19 -3.50
N LEU A 220 5.19 -12.66 -4.20
CA LEU A 220 5.18 -14.01 -4.74
C LEU A 220 5.58 -15.02 -3.67
N VAL A 221 4.65 -15.86 -3.26
CA VAL A 221 4.85 -16.91 -2.25
C VAL A 221 4.99 -18.25 -2.95
N THR A 222 6.13 -18.90 -2.75
CA THR A 222 6.52 -20.15 -3.43
C THR A 222 5.42 -21.19 -3.41
N GLY A 223 4.95 -21.62 -4.58
CA GLY A 223 3.96 -22.66 -4.77
C GLY A 223 2.52 -22.27 -4.41
N LEU A 224 2.26 -20.99 -4.10
CA LEU A 224 0.91 -20.53 -3.74
C LEU A 224 0.27 -19.60 -4.78
N ASN A 225 1.02 -18.62 -5.29
CA ASN A 225 0.55 -17.61 -6.24
C ASN A 225 1.61 -17.26 -7.30
N ASP A 226 2.59 -18.15 -7.52
CA ASP A 226 3.73 -17.97 -8.41
C ASP A 226 3.61 -18.75 -9.73
N SER A 227 2.41 -19.25 -10.07
CA SER A 227 2.19 -19.96 -11.33
C SER A 227 2.14 -18.99 -12.51
N PRO A 228 2.71 -19.36 -13.68
CA PRO A 228 2.65 -18.54 -14.89
C PRO A 228 1.23 -18.12 -15.28
N ASP A 229 0.26 -19.02 -15.21
CA ASP A 229 -1.15 -18.77 -15.52
C ASP A 229 -1.79 -17.70 -14.60
N GLU A 230 -1.49 -17.73 -13.29
CA GLU A 230 -2.00 -16.72 -12.36
C GLU A 230 -1.38 -15.34 -12.63
N ILE A 231 -0.08 -15.31 -12.93
CA ILE A 231 0.64 -14.09 -13.30
C ILE A 231 0.11 -13.52 -14.61
N GLU A 232 -0.15 -14.34 -15.62
CA GLU A 232 -0.75 -13.91 -16.90
C GLU A 232 -2.13 -13.28 -16.67
N ARG A 233 -3.00 -13.91 -15.88
CA ARG A 233 -4.33 -13.37 -15.57
C ARG A 233 -4.27 -12.05 -14.79
N LEU A 234 -3.37 -11.94 -13.81
CA LEU A 234 -3.12 -10.69 -13.09
C LEU A 234 -2.69 -9.57 -14.05
N THR A 235 -1.71 -9.86 -14.92
CA THR A 235 -1.17 -8.86 -15.83
C THR A 235 -2.15 -8.50 -16.95
N ASP A 236 -2.98 -9.43 -17.42
CA ASP A 236 -4.08 -9.15 -18.35
C ASP A 236 -5.09 -8.19 -17.76
N TRP A 237 -5.47 -8.41 -16.50
CA TRP A 237 -6.40 -7.51 -15.80
C TRP A 237 -5.79 -6.12 -15.61
N ILE A 238 -4.52 -6.01 -15.16
CA ILE A 238 -3.85 -4.71 -15.02
C ILE A 238 -3.79 -3.99 -16.36
N ALA A 239 -3.36 -4.67 -17.42
CA ALA A 239 -3.27 -4.10 -18.78
C ALA A 239 -4.63 -3.66 -19.34
N SER A 240 -5.73 -4.29 -18.90
CA SER A 240 -7.09 -3.89 -19.29
C SER A 240 -7.52 -2.57 -18.66
N LEU A 241 -6.92 -2.17 -17.52
CA LEU A 241 -7.12 -0.86 -16.91
C LEU A 241 -6.19 0.17 -17.54
N ASP A 242 -4.89 -0.06 -17.43
CA ASP A 242 -3.84 0.74 -18.07
C ASP A 242 -2.51 -0.06 -18.04
N ARG A 243 -1.87 -0.21 -19.19
CA ARG A 243 -0.57 -0.88 -19.31
C ARG A 243 0.56 -0.13 -18.59
N ASP A 244 0.38 1.14 -18.27
CA ASP A 244 1.37 1.99 -17.62
C ASP A 244 1.29 1.97 -16.09
N ILE A 245 0.35 1.23 -15.50
CA ILE A 245 0.32 0.99 -14.05
C ILE A 245 1.55 0.16 -13.66
N PRO A 246 2.44 0.66 -12.79
CA PRO A 246 3.61 -0.07 -12.35
C PRO A 246 3.23 -1.29 -11.50
N LEU A 247 3.84 -2.44 -11.80
CA LEU A 247 3.69 -3.68 -11.03
C LEU A 247 5.01 -4.07 -10.37
N HIS A 248 4.98 -4.31 -9.06
CA HIS A 248 6.10 -4.77 -8.26
C HIS A 248 5.89 -6.21 -7.82
N PHE A 249 6.75 -7.14 -8.28
CA PHE A 249 6.84 -8.47 -7.71
C PHE A 249 7.82 -8.45 -6.54
N SER A 250 7.35 -8.75 -5.33
CA SER A 250 8.19 -8.79 -4.15
C SER A 250 8.56 -10.23 -3.80
N ARG A 251 9.84 -10.44 -3.49
CA ARG A 251 10.34 -11.75 -3.04
C ARG A 251 9.83 -12.08 -1.65
N TYR A 252 9.24 -13.26 -1.50
CA TYR A 252 8.85 -13.80 -0.21
C TYR A 252 10.05 -14.45 0.50
N PHE A 253 10.08 -14.30 1.83
CA PHE A 253 10.93 -15.02 2.75
C PHE A 253 10.07 -15.64 3.87
N PRO A 254 10.45 -16.82 4.43
CA PRO A 254 9.72 -17.44 5.53
C PRO A 254 9.51 -16.46 6.67
N ASN A 255 8.27 -16.32 7.11
CA ASN A 255 7.89 -15.44 8.21
C ASN A 255 6.56 -15.83 8.83
N TYR A 256 6.36 -15.49 10.10
CA TYR A 256 5.15 -15.67 10.90
C TYR A 256 4.69 -17.13 10.96
N LYS A 257 3.61 -17.49 10.29
CA LYS A 257 2.99 -18.85 10.29
C LYS A 257 3.29 -19.62 9.01
N THR A 258 4.15 -19.13 8.16
CA THR A 258 4.48 -19.73 6.87
C THR A 258 5.98 -19.95 6.79
N ASP A 259 6.38 -21.20 6.60
CA ASP A 259 7.77 -21.73 6.55
C ASP A 259 8.16 -22.23 5.16
N LEU A 260 7.38 -21.90 4.13
CA LEU A 260 7.70 -22.21 2.75
C LEU A 260 9.07 -21.62 2.38
N PRO A 261 9.83 -22.25 1.46
CA PRO A 261 11.11 -21.71 1.04
C PRO A 261 10.95 -20.32 0.40
N ALA A 262 11.96 -19.46 0.56
CA ALA A 262 11.99 -18.16 -0.09
C ALA A 262 11.81 -18.31 -1.60
N THR A 263 11.13 -17.35 -2.22
CA THR A 263 10.87 -17.37 -3.68
C THR A 263 12.20 -17.49 -4.43
N PRO A 264 12.38 -18.52 -5.28
CA PRO A 264 13.55 -18.59 -6.15
C PRO A 264 13.66 -17.38 -7.07
N LEU A 265 14.89 -16.91 -7.32
CA LEU A 265 15.11 -15.74 -8.17
C LEU A 265 14.59 -15.96 -9.60
N GLU A 266 14.69 -17.18 -10.10
CA GLU A 266 14.21 -17.59 -11.41
C GLU A 266 12.70 -17.42 -11.54
N LYS A 267 11.92 -17.65 -10.46
CA LYS A 267 10.48 -17.43 -10.43
C LYS A 267 10.12 -15.95 -10.50
N LEU A 268 10.90 -15.09 -9.86
CA LEU A 268 10.72 -13.63 -9.96
C LEU A 268 11.04 -13.12 -11.37
N ILE A 269 12.10 -13.65 -11.99
CA ILE A 269 12.48 -13.32 -13.37
C ILE A 269 11.41 -13.79 -14.34
N GLU A 270 10.94 -15.04 -14.20
CA GLU A 270 9.85 -15.59 -15.01
C GLU A 270 8.58 -14.71 -14.92
N ALA A 271 8.17 -14.35 -13.70
CA ALA A 271 7.01 -13.49 -13.46
C ALA A 271 7.15 -12.11 -14.11
N ARG A 272 8.32 -11.48 -13.95
CA ARG A 272 8.64 -10.21 -14.62
C ARG A 272 8.56 -10.32 -16.14
N ASP A 273 9.14 -11.36 -16.71
CA ASP A 273 9.22 -11.54 -18.15
C ASP A 273 7.83 -11.84 -18.77
N ILE A 274 6.95 -12.51 -18.02
CA ILE A 274 5.53 -12.67 -18.38
C ILE A 274 4.85 -11.30 -18.38
N ALA A 275 4.98 -10.54 -17.30
CA ALA A 275 4.31 -9.26 -17.12
C ALA A 275 4.80 -8.20 -18.13
N LYS A 276 6.09 -8.15 -18.44
CA LYS A 276 6.68 -7.21 -19.43
C LYS A 276 6.15 -7.39 -20.85
N LYS A 277 5.52 -8.51 -21.18
CA LYS A 277 4.85 -8.68 -22.48
C LYS A 277 3.63 -7.76 -22.64
N LYS A 278 3.05 -7.30 -21.55
CA LYS A 278 1.79 -6.55 -21.52
C LYS A 278 1.89 -5.20 -20.83
N LEU A 279 2.73 -5.09 -19.77
CA LEU A 279 2.91 -3.89 -18.95
C LEU A 279 4.19 -3.15 -19.30
N SER A 280 4.13 -1.83 -19.25
CA SER A 280 5.26 -0.92 -19.51
C SER A 280 6.30 -0.96 -18.39
N TYR A 281 5.87 -1.12 -17.13
CA TYR A 281 6.71 -0.96 -15.95
C TYR A 281 6.53 -2.14 -14.99
N VAL A 282 7.56 -2.98 -14.87
CA VAL A 282 7.55 -4.16 -14.00
C VAL A 282 8.86 -4.25 -13.23
N TYR A 283 8.76 -4.31 -11.91
CA TYR A 283 9.88 -4.29 -10.97
C TYR A 283 9.95 -5.55 -10.12
N ILE A 284 11.15 -5.86 -9.59
CA ILE A 284 11.35 -6.92 -8.61
C ILE A 284 11.92 -6.30 -7.33
N GLY A 285 11.20 -6.46 -6.22
CA GLY A 285 11.59 -6.04 -4.88
C GLY A 285 12.09 -7.18 -3.99
N ASN A 286 12.76 -6.85 -2.90
CA ASN A 286 13.35 -7.79 -1.93
C ASN A 286 14.34 -8.79 -2.56
N ALA A 287 14.97 -8.43 -3.69
CA ALA A 287 15.96 -9.24 -4.38
C ALA A 287 17.07 -8.36 -4.96
N GLN A 288 18.31 -8.84 -4.90
CA GLN A 288 19.43 -8.16 -5.53
C GLN A 288 19.64 -8.76 -6.93
N LEU A 289 19.02 -8.12 -7.92
CA LEU A 289 19.10 -8.48 -9.34
C LEU A 289 19.43 -7.23 -10.15
N PRO A 290 20.42 -7.27 -11.06
CA PRO A 290 20.73 -6.12 -11.92
C PRO A 290 19.49 -5.67 -12.73
N GLY A 291 19.25 -4.37 -12.78
CA GLY A 291 18.16 -3.77 -13.53
C GLY A 291 16.74 -4.08 -13.00
N ALA A 292 16.63 -4.75 -11.84
CA ALA A 292 15.33 -5.16 -11.30
C ALA A 292 14.49 -4.01 -10.75
N SER A 293 15.16 -2.94 -10.32
CA SER A 293 14.54 -1.72 -9.78
C SER A 293 14.68 -0.51 -10.71
N ASP A 294 15.45 -0.62 -11.79
CA ASP A 294 15.66 0.48 -12.72
C ASP A 294 14.44 0.64 -13.66
N THR A 295 14.17 1.89 -14.04
CA THR A 295 13.12 2.18 -15.01
C THR A 295 13.72 2.27 -16.41
N PHE A 296 13.17 1.48 -17.32
CA PHE A 296 13.52 1.46 -18.72
C PHE A 296 12.44 2.13 -19.57
N CYS A 297 12.83 2.78 -20.65
CA CYS A 297 11.89 3.34 -21.59
C CYS A 297 11.06 2.21 -22.25
N PRO A 298 9.72 2.25 -22.18
CA PRO A 298 8.89 1.18 -22.71
C PRO A 298 8.91 1.11 -24.25
N ASN A 299 9.43 2.16 -24.93
CA ASN A 299 9.51 2.21 -26.39
C ASN A 299 10.85 1.72 -26.95
N CYS A 300 11.99 2.15 -26.40
CA CYS A 300 13.31 1.80 -26.93
C CYS A 300 14.14 0.89 -26.03
N GLY A 301 13.73 0.69 -24.77
CA GLY A 301 14.43 -0.18 -23.82
C GLY A 301 15.61 0.47 -23.10
N ASP A 302 15.94 1.74 -23.38
CA ASP A 302 17.05 2.43 -22.71
C ASP A 302 16.72 2.72 -21.25
N GLU A 303 17.71 2.64 -20.39
CA GLU A 303 17.60 2.99 -18.97
C GLU A 303 17.36 4.49 -18.81
N VAL A 304 16.30 4.87 -18.11
CA VAL A 304 15.91 6.27 -17.92
C VAL A 304 15.98 6.74 -16.47
N ILE A 305 15.75 5.82 -15.51
CA ILE A 305 15.95 6.07 -14.08
C ILE A 305 16.71 4.89 -13.49
N SER A 306 17.92 5.13 -13.01
CA SER A 306 18.74 4.15 -12.30
C SER A 306 18.44 4.14 -10.82
N ARG A 307 18.46 2.96 -10.17
CA ARG A 307 18.28 2.84 -8.73
C ARG A 307 19.36 2.00 -8.08
N ILE A 308 19.97 2.56 -7.03
CA ILE A 308 20.92 1.86 -6.16
C ILE A 308 20.35 1.86 -4.75
N GLY A 309 19.91 0.70 -4.27
CA GLY A 309 19.13 0.61 -3.04
C GLY A 309 17.81 1.35 -3.19
N TYR A 310 17.61 2.42 -2.43
CA TYR A 310 16.43 3.27 -2.50
C TYR A 310 16.70 4.67 -3.08
N SER A 311 17.92 4.93 -3.54
CA SER A 311 18.23 6.18 -4.24
C SER A 311 17.86 6.05 -5.72
N ALA A 312 17.24 7.09 -6.29
CA ALA A 312 16.88 7.14 -7.70
C ALA A 312 17.62 8.30 -8.39
N ARG A 313 18.03 8.07 -9.64
CA ARG A 313 18.71 9.08 -10.46
C ARG A 313 18.22 9.02 -11.90
N GLY A 314 17.93 10.20 -12.48
CA GLY A 314 17.64 10.32 -13.91
C GLY A 314 18.91 10.18 -14.72
N VAL A 315 19.02 9.12 -15.54
CA VAL A 315 20.22 8.85 -16.36
C VAL A 315 19.96 8.98 -17.86
N GLY A 316 18.73 8.76 -18.30
CA GLY A 316 18.34 8.78 -19.73
C GLY A 316 17.11 9.67 -19.99
N LEU A 317 16.95 10.77 -19.26
CA LEU A 317 15.82 11.67 -19.38
C LEU A 317 16.21 13.07 -19.89
N SER A 318 15.36 13.63 -20.74
CA SER A 318 15.31 15.05 -21.08
C SER A 318 13.96 15.60 -20.64
N GLY A 319 13.92 16.22 -19.45
CA GLY A 319 12.67 16.53 -18.75
C GLY A 319 11.93 15.24 -18.35
N ARG A 320 10.77 15.00 -18.93
CA ARG A 320 9.98 13.76 -18.71
C ARG A 320 10.10 12.75 -19.85
N ASN A 321 10.91 13.05 -20.87
CA ASN A 321 11.00 12.22 -22.07
C ASN A 321 12.31 11.43 -22.08
N CYS A 322 12.26 10.24 -22.65
CA CYS A 322 13.45 9.44 -22.95
C CYS A 322 14.37 10.23 -23.88
N SER A 323 15.64 10.42 -23.50
CA SER A 323 16.62 11.17 -24.28
C SER A 323 16.98 10.52 -25.62
N SER A 324 16.81 9.20 -25.74
CA SER A 324 17.15 8.44 -26.92
C SER A 324 16.04 8.42 -27.97
N CYS A 325 14.77 8.29 -27.58
CA CYS A 325 13.66 8.15 -28.53
C CYS A 325 12.55 9.20 -28.39
N GLY A 326 12.62 10.09 -27.42
CA GLY A 326 11.65 11.16 -27.19
C GLY A 326 10.33 10.72 -26.54
N SER A 327 10.11 9.44 -26.28
CA SER A 327 8.88 8.95 -25.64
C SER A 327 8.73 9.46 -24.22
N GLU A 328 7.52 9.86 -23.84
CA GLU A 328 7.22 10.30 -22.48
C GLU A 328 7.32 9.12 -21.49
N ILE A 329 7.98 9.36 -20.36
CA ILE A 329 8.05 8.41 -19.24
C ILE A 329 7.02 8.83 -18.19
N LYS A 330 6.12 7.92 -17.84
CA LYS A 330 5.01 8.19 -16.93
C LYS A 330 5.48 8.15 -15.47
N PHE A 331 5.57 9.31 -14.83
CA PHE A 331 5.76 9.43 -13.37
C PHE A 331 5.19 10.76 -12.87
N VAL A 332 4.87 10.84 -11.58
CA VAL A 332 4.34 12.04 -10.93
C VAL A 332 5.46 12.80 -10.24
N GLY A 333 5.42 14.13 -10.29
CA GLY A 333 6.39 14.99 -9.64
C GLY A 333 7.70 15.12 -10.42
N LYS A 334 8.81 15.25 -9.69
CA LYS A 334 10.18 15.34 -10.21
C LYS A 334 11.06 14.28 -9.55
N ILE A 335 12.15 13.89 -10.20
CA ILE A 335 13.17 13.05 -9.59
C ILE A 335 13.96 13.91 -8.59
N ILE A 336 14.20 13.38 -7.40
CA ILE A 336 15.01 14.00 -6.34
C ILE A 336 16.32 13.23 -6.29
N GLU A 337 17.43 13.88 -6.66
CA GLU A 337 18.76 13.28 -6.70
C GLU A 337 19.59 13.63 -5.46
#